data_402e3c4bfb2a8b423fbcf915a2555b9c
#
_entry.id   402e3c4bfb2a8b423fbcf915a2555b9c
#
_cell.length_a   1.000
_cell.length_b   1.000
_cell.length_c   1.000
_cell.angle_alpha   90.00
_cell.angle_beta   90.00
_cell.angle_gamma   90.00
#
_symmetry.space_group_name_H-M   'P 1'
#
loop_
_entity.id
_entity.type
_entity.pdbx_description
1 polymer ?
#
loop_
_entity_poly.entity_id
_entity_poly.type
_entity_poly.pdbx_seq_one_letter_code
_entity_poly.pdbx_strand_id
1 'polypeptide(L)'
;MSAANVAPAIHDPVSNVLKWVLLAVAVASFALLGWATAVTYALAPPQPDRFATSRGVTLMSANDIFAGKGGFQKADLMDYGSIYGMGSYYGEDYTASVLNRLGTLTQEALAKKQGAHSFASLPAMQQAAVKSEMQRELQTIDLTRRIVVVPDALASAISAEQIELSTALHTANPLAGWTPAYSLSAKDALHTADFLVFSALTTVARRPGTTGSWTENWPFEPLVGNAPTTNTFRWTWISFCFTFLMFGVVLFIYEYWLNDPDVAPMDPVLAKFGSLTPSQRRVGKYFLIVAAVLLVQILAGTIMAHSYYDRTSFYGIDINRWFPFNFLRDVHIQT
;
A
#
# COMPACT_ATOMS: atom_id res chain seq x y z
N MET A 1 -41.77 -58.91 12.95
CA MET A 1 -41.73 -57.43 12.95
C MET A 1 -40.45 -57.02 13.66
N SER A 2 -39.42 -56.66 12.88
CA SER A 2 -38.13 -56.29 13.40
C SER A 2 -38.16 -54.83 13.78
N ALA A 3 -37.94 -54.53 15.08
CA ALA A 3 -37.83 -53.17 15.57
C ALA A 3 -36.54 -52.55 14.96
N ALA A 4 -36.74 -51.56 14.08
CA ALA A 4 -35.65 -50.77 13.55
C ALA A 4 -34.92 -50.07 14.71
N ASN A 5 -33.67 -50.44 14.98
CA ASN A 5 -32.78 -49.73 15.89
C ASN A 5 -32.56 -48.32 15.32
N VAL A 6 -33.35 -47.38 15.80
CA VAL A 6 -33.08 -45.95 15.53
C VAL A 6 -31.84 -45.60 16.33
N ALA A 7 -30.73 -45.44 15.64
CA ALA A 7 -29.51 -44.96 16.25
C ALA A 7 -29.77 -43.62 16.97
N PRO A 8 -29.32 -43.47 18.24
CA PRO A 8 -29.58 -42.24 18.98
C PRO A 8 -29.04 -41.04 18.20
N ALA A 9 -29.85 -39.99 18.08
CA ALA A 9 -29.46 -38.75 17.44
C ALA A 9 -28.21 -38.19 18.17
N ILE A 10 -27.09 -38.13 17.46
CA ILE A 10 -25.84 -37.58 18.01
C ILE A 10 -26.10 -36.11 18.30
N HIS A 11 -26.17 -35.77 19.55
CA HIS A 11 -26.36 -34.38 20.01
C HIS A 11 -25.11 -33.58 19.67
N ASP A 12 -25.27 -32.46 18.98
CA ASP A 12 -24.17 -31.56 18.63
C ASP A 12 -23.70 -30.79 19.90
N PRO A 13 -22.45 -30.98 20.34
CA PRO A 13 -21.99 -30.43 21.63
C PRO A 13 -21.67 -28.92 21.59
N VAL A 14 -21.94 -28.20 20.49
CA VAL A 14 -21.67 -26.77 20.40
C VAL A 14 -22.62 -26.04 21.34
N SER A 15 -22.08 -25.59 22.48
CA SER A 15 -22.88 -24.89 23.49
C SER A 15 -23.41 -23.54 22.97
N ASN A 16 -24.61 -23.15 23.39
CA ASN A 16 -25.14 -21.83 23.05
C ASN A 16 -24.25 -20.70 23.57
N VAL A 17 -23.55 -20.90 24.67
CA VAL A 17 -22.56 -19.95 25.22
C VAL A 17 -21.45 -19.69 24.22
N LEU A 18 -20.87 -20.74 23.62
CA LEU A 18 -19.81 -20.59 22.62
C LEU A 18 -20.29 -19.82 21.39
N LYS A 19 -21.54 -20.05 20.93
CA LYS A 19 -22.15 -19.29 19.83
C LYS A 19 -22.24 -17.79 20.15
N TRP A 20 -22.68 -17.43 21.35
CA TRP A 20 -22.78 -16.04 21.77
C TRP A 20 -21.40 -15.39 21.96
N VAL A 21 -20.42 -16.13 22.51
CA VAL A 21 -19.04 -15.66 22.61
C VAL A 21 -18.46 -15.38 21.23
N LEU A 22 -18.61 -16.30 20.29
CA LEU A 22 -18.13 -16.10 18.91
C LEU A 22 -18.83 -14.92 18.23
N LEU A 23 -20.15 -14.77 18.42
CA LEU A 23 -20.87 -13.61 17.89
C LEU A 23 -20.36 -12.30 18.52
N ALA A 24 -20.16 -12.27 19.83
CA ALA A 24 -19.66 -11.08 20.52
C ALA A 24 -18.24 -10.71 20.03
N VAL A 25 -17.34 -11.67 19.87
CA VAL A 25 -16.01 -11.46 19.32
C VAL A 25 -16.09 -10.95 17.87
N ALA A 26 -16.94 -11.54 17.03
CA ALA A 26 -17.11 -11.09 15.66
C ALA A 26 -17.62 -9.64 15.61
N VAL A 27 -18.67 -9.31 16.39
CA VAL A 27 -19.21 -7.94 16.44
C VAL A 27 -18.16 -6.95 16.93
N ALA A 28 -17.43 -7.28 18.01
CA ALA A 28 -16.34 -6.43 18.52
C ALA A 28 -15.22 -6.22 17.49
N SER A 29 -14.83 -7.27 16.77
CA SER A 29 -13.82 -7.19 15.72
C SER A 29 -14.28 -6.29 14.56
N PHE A 30 -15.51 -6.45 14.06
CA PHE A 30 -16.04 -5.59 13.00
C PHE A 30 -16.22 -4.14 13.46
N ALA A 31 -16.64 -3.92 14.70
CA ALA A 31 -16.73 -2.57 15.27
C ALA A 31 -15.36 -1.90 15.34
N LEU A 32 -14.33 -2.63 15.81
CA LEU A 32 -12.95 -2.15 15.84
C LEU A 32 -12.41 -1.85 14.43
N LEU A 33 -12.63 -2.74 13.47
CA LEU A 33 -12.23 -2.53 12.07
C LEU A 33 -12.95 -1.32 11.46
N GLY A 34 -14.25 -1.18 11.69
CA GLY A 34 -15.03 -0.02 11.23
C GLY A 34 -14.50 1.30 11.82
N TRP A 35 -14.22 1.30 13.13
CA TRP A 35 -13.60 2.45 13.78
C TRP A 35 -12.20 2.75 13.21
N ALA A 36 -11.34 1.75 13.08
CA ALA A 36 -9.99 1.92 12.53
C ALA A 36 -10.05 2.45 11.09
N THR A 37 -10.99 1.95 10.28
CA THR A 37 -11.23 2.45 8.91
C THR A 37 -11.64 3.92 8.92
N ALA A 38 -12.62 4.30 9.75
CA ALA A 38 -13.05 5.70 9.85
C ALA A 38 -11.92 6.62 10.29
N VAL A 39 -11.10 6.21 11.27
CA VAL A 39 -9.92 6.95 11.72
C VAL A 39 -8.89 7.08 10.60
N THR A 40 -8.61 6.02 9.86
CA THR A 40 -7.67 6.05 8.74
C THR A 40 -8.09 7.06 7.68
N TYR A 41 -9.36 7.07 7.29
CA TYR A 41 -9.87 8.06 6.33
C TYR A 41 -9.84 9.50 6.88
N ALA A 42 -10.17 9.69 8.15
CA ALA A 42 -10.13 11.01 8.79
C ALA A 42 -8.70 11.57 8.92
N LEU A 43 -7.70 10.69 8.99
CA LEU A 43 -6.29 11.05 9.14
C LEU A 43 -5.51 11.02 7.82
N ALA A 44 -6.16 10.68 6.70
CA ALA A 44 -5.53 10.69 5.39
C ALA A 44 -5.09 12.11 4.98
N PRO A 45 -4.03 12.25 4.17
CA PRO A 45 -3.64 13.55 3.63
C PRO A 45 -4.81 14.18 2.87
N PRO A 46 -5.17 15.43 3.16
CA PRO A 46 -6.20 16.11 2.39
C PRO A 46 -5.72 16.35 0.97
N GLN A 47 -6.64 16.31 0.03
CA GLN A 47 -6.37 16.59 -1.37
C GLN A 47 -6.82 18.02 -1.69
N PRO A 48 -5.90 18.97 -1.95
CA PRO A 48 -6.23 20.32 -2.39
C PRO A 48 -6.98 20.32 -3.72
N ASP A 49 -7.81 21.35 -3.96
CA ASP A 49 -8.49 21.53 -5.26
C ASP A 49 -7.45 21.65 -6.39
N ARG A 50 -6.34 22.37 -6.13
CA ARG A 50 -5.23 22.52 -7.07
C ARG A 50 -3.95 23.01 -6.40
N PHE A 51 -2.84 22.74 -7.06
CA PHE A 51 -1.53 23.36 -6.83
C PHE A 51 -1.31 24.42 -7.90
N ALA A 52 -0.86 25.62 -7.51
CA ALA A 52 -0.66 26.72 -8.42
C ALA A 52 0.63 27.46 -8.11
N THR A 53 1.24 28.05 -9.13
CA THR A 53 2.38 28.97 -8.98
C THR A 53 1.98 30.23 -8.25
N SER A 54 2.94 31.04 -7.81
CA SER A 54 2.72 32.38 -7.25
C SER A 54 1.93 33.31 -8.20
N ARG A 55 1.99 33.07 -9.51
CA ARG A 55 1.27 33.79 -10.56
C ARG A 55 -0.12 33.22 -10.88
N GLY A 56 -0.56 32.20 -10.14
CA GLY A 56 -1.89 31.59 -10.30
C GLY A 56 -1.98 30.53 -11.43
N VAL A 57 -0.88 30.18 -12.10
CA VAL A 57 -0.87 29.10 -13.11
C VAL A 57 -1.02 27.75 -12.40
N THR A 58 -2.00 26.95 -12.81
CA THR A 58 -2.23 25.62 -12.26
C THR A 58 -1.13 24.65 -12.69
N LEU A 59 -0.52 23.98 -11.74
CA LEU A 59 0.46 22.92 -11.95
C LEU A 59 -0.21 21.54 -12.06
N MET A 60 -1.14 21.25 -11.16
CA MET A 60 -1.96 20.02 -11.14
C MET A 60 -3.24 20.28 -10.33
N SER A 61 -4.32 19.65 -10.71
CA SER A 61 -5.61 19.71 -10.01
C SER A 61 -5.93 18.41 -9.27
N ALA A 62 -6.94 18.43 -8.38
CA ALA A 62 -7.48 17.24 -7.73
C ALA A 62 -7.91 16.16 -8.73
N ASN A 63 -8.53 16.59 -9.84
CA ASN A 63 -8.97 15.66 -10.89
C ASN A 63 -7.78 15.01 -11.62
N ASP A 64 -6.71 15.76 -11.86
CA ASP A 64 -5.50 15.23 -12.50
C ASP A 64 -4.82 14.18 -11.60
N ILE A 65 -4.69 14.48 -10.31
CA ILE A 65 -4.15 13.56 -9.30
C ILE A 65 -5.00 12.29 -9.20
N PHE A 66 -6.34 12.43 -9.18
CA PHE A 66 -7.24 11.29 -9.13
C PHE A 66 -7.15 10.43 -10.40
N ALA A 67 -7.12 11.06 -11.58
CA ALA A 67 -6.92 10.37 -12.84
C ALA A 67 -5.55 9.66 -12.88
N GLY A 68 -4.53 10.29 -12.31
CA GLY A 68 -3.17 9.76 -12.20
C GLY A 68 -3.08 8.50 -11.35
N LYS A 69 -3.86 8.41 -10.27
CA LYS A 69 -3.98 7.16 -9.51
C LYS A 69 -4.51 6.02 -10.39
N GLY A 70 -5.47 6.30 -11.25
CA GLY A 70 -5.97 5.32 -12.23
C GLY A 70 -4.90 4.91 -13.24
N GLY A 71 -4.08 5.84 -13.73
CA GLY A 71 -2.96 5.57 -14.62
C GLY A 71 -1.87 4.73 -13.94
N PHE A 72 -1.54 5.05 -12.69
CA PHE A 72 -0.61 4.28 -11.86
C PHE A 72 -1.04 2.81 -11.72
N GLN A 73 -2.32 2.55 -11.47
CA GLN A 73 -2.88 1.21 -11.40
C GLN A 73 -2.90 0.53 -12.77
N LYS A 74 -3.29 1.24 -13.84
CA LYS A 74 -3.36 0.70 -15.21
C LYS A 74 -2.00 0.27 -15.73
N ALA A 75 -0.95 0.99 -15.36
CA ALA A 75 0.43 0.68 -15.75
C ALA A 75 1.11 -0.37 -14.85
N ASP A 76 0.42 -0.89 -13.84
CA ASP A 76 0.92 -1.88 -12.87
C ASP A 76 2.23 -1.45 -12.17
N LEU A 77 2.37 -0.15 -11.88
CA LEU A 77 3.63 0.39 -11.37
C LEU A 77 4.04 -0.19 -10.01
N MET A 78 3.09 -0.72 -9.21
CA MET A 78 3.41 -1.41 -7.95
C MET A 78 4.11 -2.76 -8.15
N ASP A 79 4.08 -3.32 -9.35
CA ASP A 79 4.80 -4.56 -9.66
C ASP A 79 6.25 -4.31 -10.02
N TYR A 80 6.59 -3.08 -10.40
CA TYR A 80 7.96 -2.67 -10.72
C TYR A 80 8.65 -1.99 -9.57
N GLY A 81 7.91 -1.20 -8.78
CA GLY A 81 8.44 -0.43 -7.67
C GLY A 81 7.44 -0.30 -6.54
N SER A 82 7.69 0.63 -5.64
CA SER A 82 6.84 0.87 -4.47
C SER A 82 6.41 2.34 -4.39
N ILE A 83 5.33 2.57 -3.66
CA ILE A 83 4.89 3.89 -3.24
C ILE A 83 4.74 3.88 -1.72
N TYR A 84 5.35 4.82 -1.04
CA TYR A 84 5.46 4.85 0.44
C TYR A 84 6.09 3.57 1.04
N GLY A 85 6.97 2.89 0.31
CA GLY A 85 7.55 1.61 0.71
C GLY A 85 6.61 0.41 0.55
N MET A 86 5.43 0.60 -0.04
CA MET A 86 4.46 -0.47 -0.34
C MET A 86 4.46 -0.80 -1.82
N GLY A 87 4.72 -2.04 -2.16
CA GLY A 87 4.80 -2.54 -3.54
C GLY A 87 5.92 -3.53 -3.73
N SER A 88 6.43 -3.61 -4.96
CA SER A 88 7.56 -4.46 -5.32
C SER A 88 8.89 -3.84 -4.89
N TYR A 89 9.86 -4.70 -4.57
CA TYR A 89 11.25 -4.31 -4.28
C TYR A 89 12.19 -4.48 -5.48
N TYR A 90 11.67 -4.77 -6.67
CA TYR A 90 12.48 -4.91 -7.89
C TYR A 90 12.90 -3.58 -8.49
N GLY A 91 12.15 -2.51 -8.24
CA GLY A 91 12.42 -1.16 -8.70
C GLY A 91 12.55 -0.17 -7.56
N GLU A 92 12.49 1.10 -7.92
CA GLU A 92 12.59 2.21 -6.97
C GLU A 92 11.31 2.40 -6.15
N ASP A 93 11.44 3.08 -5.01
CA ASP A 93 10.29 3.71 -4.38
C ASP A 93 10.02 5.05 -5.07
N TYR A 94 8.87 5.14 -5.75
CA TYR A 94 8.52 6.33 -6.52
C TYR A 94 8.38 7.58 -5.67
N THR A 95 7.96 7.45 -4.41
CA THR A 95 7.88 8.61 -3.51
C THR A 95 9.25 9.13 -3.14
N ALA A 96 10.21 8.25 -2.84
CA ALA A 96 11.59 8.62 -2.54
C ALA A 96 12.29 9.20 -3.76
N SER A 97 12.16 8.54 -4.91
CA SER A 97 12.80 8.96 -6.17
C SER A 97 12.31 10.34 -6.61
N VAL A 98 10.98 10.53 -6.68
CA VAL A 98 10.39 11.83 -7.04
C VAL A 98 10.77 12.90 -6.02
N LEU A 99 10.77 12.59 -4.72
CA LEU A 99 11.16 13.54 -3.69
C LEU A 99 12.63 13.99 -3.83
N ASN A 100 13.54 13.04 -4.11
CA ASN A 100 14.94 13.33 -4.39
C ASN A 100 15.08 14.22 -5.64
N ARG A 101 14.37 13.89 -6.73
CA ARG A 101 14.38 14.67 -7.97
C ARG A 101 13.85 16.09 -7.75
N LEU A 102 12.71 16.25 -7.04
CA LEU A 102 12.18 17.57 -6.68
C LEU A 102 13.21 18.38 -5.89
N GLY A 103 13.90 17.76 -4.92
CA GLY A 103 14.97 18.39 -4.17
C GLY A 103 16.12 18.86 -5.07
N THR A 104 16.61 17.97 -5.94
CA THR A 104 17.71 18.28 -6.87
C THR A 104 17.33 19.38 -7.85
N LEU A 105 16.17 19.28 -8.50
CA LEU A 105 15.71 20.29 -9.46
C LEU A 105 15.44 21.64 -8.80
N THR A 106 14.94 21.67 -7.56
CA THR A 106 14.74 22.90 -6.81
C THR A 106 16.09 23.55 -6.47
N GLN A 107 17.12 22.76 -6.07
CA GLN A 107 18.46 23.28 -5.85
C GLN A 107 19.04 23.90 -7.12
N GLU A 108 18.90 23.25 -8.27
CA GLU A 108 19.34 23.78 -9.54
C GLU A 108 18.60 25.08 -9.94
N ALA A 109 17.28 25.12 -9.72
CA ALA A 109 16.50 26.34 -9.97
C ALA A 109 16.93 27.51 -9.07
N LEU A 110 17.19 27.26 -7.78
CA LEU A 110 17.68 28.24 -6.84
C LEU A 110 19.10 28.72 -7.18
N ALA A 111 19.99 27.81 -7.59
CA ALA A 111 21.35 28.13 -8.02
C ALA A 111 21.32 29.04 -9.29
N LYS A 112 20.50 28.71 -10.27
CA LYS A 112 20.31 29.53 -11.47
C LYS A 112 19.76 30.92 -11.13
N LYS A 113 18.86 31.03 -10.15
CA LYS A 113 18.36 32.32 -9.67
C LYS A 113 19.45 33.21 -9.06
N GLN A 114 20.51 32.58 -8.53
CA GLN A 114 21.72 33.28 -8.05
C GLN A 114 22.76 33.56 -9.15
N GLY A 115 22.46 33.24 -10.41
CA GLY A 115 23.36 33.46 -11.55
C GLY A 115 24.41 32.34 -11.73
N ALA A 116 24.31 31.24 -11.00
CA ALA A 116 25.21 30.10 -11.16
C ALA A 116 24.76 29.18 -12.33
N HIS A 117 25.73 28.48 -12.94
CA HIS A 117 25.43 27.52 -14.01
C HIS A 117 24.77 26.24 -13.46
N SER A 118 25.16 25.80 -12.25
CA SER A 118 24.63 24.64 -11.56
C SER A 118 24.80 24.79 -10.05
N PHE A 119 24.07 23.98 -9.28
CA PHE A 119 24.27 23.89 -7.83
C PHE A 119 25.71 23.52 -7.44
N ALA A 120 26.32 22.57 -8.16
CA ALA A 120 27.67 22.11 -7.90
C ALA A 120 28.76 23.22 -8.14
N SER A 121 28.46 24.24 -8.94
CA SER A 121 29.37 25.33 -9.21
C SER A 121 29.40 26.42 -8.11
N LEU A 122 28.49 26.37 -7.13
CA LEU A 122 28.40 27.29 -6.04
C LEU A 122 29.48 27.03 -4.97
N PRO A 123 30.03 28.06 -4.29
CA PRO A 123 30.83 27.89 -3.10
C PRO A 123 30.06 27.14 -1.98
N ALA A 124 30.77 26.41 -1.14
CA ALA A 124 30.16 25.55 -0.11
C ALA A 124 29.13 26.25 0.80
N MET A 125 29.39 27.51 1.19
CA MET A 125 28.46 28.32 1.98
C MET A 125 27.15 28.60 1.22
N GLN A 126 27.25 28.89 -0.08
CA GLN A 126 26.06 29.13 -0.92
C GLN A 126 25.31 27.85 -1.19
N GLN A 127 26.01 26.72 -1.39
CA GLN A 127 25.37 25.40 -1.48
C GLN A 127 24.56 25.08 -0.22
N ALA A 128 25.10 25.34 0.96
CA ALA A 128 24.39 25.14 2.22
C ALA A 128 23.15 26.05 2.33
N ALA A 129 23.25 27.31 1.91
CA ALA A 129 22.12 28.24 1.88
C ALA A 129 21.02 27.78 0.90
N VAL A 130 21.42 27.36 -0.31
CA VAL A 130 20.48 26.83 -1.33
C VAL A 130 19.80 25.55 -0.82
N LYS A 131 20.55 24.64 -0.17
CA LYS A 131 19.97 23.43 0.42
C LYS A 131 18.94 23.76 1.50
N SER A 132 19.26 24.70 2.38
CA SER A 132 18.34 25.16 3.43
C SER A 132 17.07 25.80 2.84
N GLU A 133 17.23 26.60 1.80
CA GLU A 133 16.09 27.25 1.12
C GLU A 133 15.20 26.24 0.41
N MET A 134 15.78 25.25 -0.29
CA MET A 134 15.05 24.17 -0.91
C MET A 134 14.22 23.37 0.12
N GLN A 135 14.83 23.03 1.26
CA GLN A 135 14.12 22.35 2.34
C GLN A 135 12.99 23.20 2.90
N ARG A 136 13.21 24.51 3.01
CA ARG A 136 12.17 25.45 3.44
C ARG A 136 11.02 25.52 2.43
N GLU A 137 11.30 25.63 1.13
CA GLU A 137 10.27 25.65 0.10
C GLU A 137 9.38 24.40 0.14
N LEU A 138 9.97 23.20 0.26
CA LEU A 138 9.24 21.94 0.41
C LEU A 138 8.33 21.93 1.67
N GLN A 139 8.81 22.47 2.79
CA GLN A 139 8.07 22.54 4.04
C GLN A 139 6.97 23.59 4.08
N THR A 140 6.94 24.53 3.12
CA THR A 140 5.84 25.53 3.00
C THR A 140 4.56 24.93 2.39
N ILE A 141 4.63 23.73 1.83
CA ILE A 141 3.47 23.06 1.25
C ILE A 141 2.47 22.71 2.36
N ASP A 142 1.28 23.33 2.28
CA ASP A 142 0.19 23.13 3.22
C ASP A 142 -1.01 22.50 2.48
N LEU A 143 -1.15 21.20 2.62
CA LEU A 143 -2.21 20.43 1.95
C LEU A 143 -3.62 20.73 2.51
N THR A 144 -3.73 21.41 3.64
CA THR A 144 -5.04 21.78 4.20
C THR A 144 -5.70 22.95 3.45
N ARG A 145 -4.95 23.64 2.62
CA ARG A 145 -5.45 24.74 1.78
C ARG A 145 -6.16 24.20 0.55
N ARG A 146 -7.29 24.82 0.18
CA ARG A 146 -7.98 24.47 -1.07
C ARG A 146 -7.10 24.75 -2.31
N ILE A 147 -6.32 25.83 -2.28
CA ILE A 147 -5.32 26.16 -3.29
C ILE A 147 -3.98 26.22 -2.60
N VAL A 148 -3.07 25.35 -3.00
CA VAL A 148 -1.69 25.33 -2.52
C VAL A 148 -0.85 26.21 -3.45
N VAL A 149 -0.32 27.30 -2.92
CA VAL A 149 0.61 28.17 -3.66
C VAL A 149 2.02 27.60 -3.49
N VAL A 150 2.61 27.19 -4.62
CA VAL A 150 3.94 26.59 -4.66
C VAL A 150 4.98 27.69 -4.93
N PRO A 151 6.08 27.75 -4.15
CA PRO A 151 7.19 28.65 -4.41
C PRO A 151 7.77 28.46 -5.82
N ASP A 152 8.31 29.53 -6.42
CA ASP A 152 8.67 29.54 -7.85
C ASP A 152 9.75 28.50 -8.22
N ALA A 153 10.76 28.28 -7.37
CA ALA A 153 11.80 27.30 -7.66
C ALA A 153 11.27 25.88 -7.59
N LEU A 154 10.48 25.56 -6.58
CA LEU A 154 9.79 24.27 -6.46
C LEU A 154 8.74 24.06 -7.57
N ALA A 155 8.02 25.11 -7.98
CA ALA A 155 7.08 25.04 -9.09
C ALA A 155 7.76 24.68 -10.41
N SER A 156 8.93 25.27 -10.67
CA SER A 156 9.75 24.93 -11.83
C SER A 156 10.24 23.49 -11.77
N ALA A 157 10.63 23.02 -10.58
CA ALA A 157 11.06 21.63 -10.35
C ALA A 157 9.90 20.65 -10.59
N ILE A 158 8.70 20.94 -10.07
CA ILE A 158 7.50 20.12 -10.29
C ILE A 158 7.20 20.02 -11.80
N SER A 159 7.20 21.13 -12.52
CA SER A 159 6.92 21.11 -13.95
C SER A 159 7.96 20.31 -14.75
N ALA A 160 9.23 20.39 -14.38
CA ALA A 160 10.30 19.63 -15.02
C ALA A 160 10.15 18.12 -14.75
N GLU A 161 9.86 17.76 -13.50
CA GLU A 161 9.65 16.37 -13.09
C GLU A 161 8.40 15.76 -13.75
N GLN A 162 7.31 16.50 -13.85
CA GLN A 162 6.09 16.07 -14.56
C GLN A 162 6.39 15.73 -16.02
N ILE A 163 7.20 16.55 -16.72
CA ILE A 163 7.60 16.30 -18.09
C ILE A 163 8.48 15.04 -18.19
N GLU A 164 9.47 14.91 -17.34
CA GLU A 164 10.41 13.77 -17.33
C GLU A 164 9.68 12.46 -17.05
N LEU A 165 8.89 12.41 -15.99
CA LEU A 165 8.09 11.23 -15.60
C LEU A 165 7.05 10.88 -16.68
N SER A 166 6.29 11.86 -17.17
CA SER A 166 5.27 11.58 -18.19
C SER A 166 5.89 11.06 -19.48
N THR A 167 7.06 11.56 -19.87
CA THR A 167 7.80 11.06 -21.02
C THR A 167 8.26 9.61 -20.79
N ALA A 168 8.82 9.32 -19.63
CA ALA A 168 9.26 7.97 -19.27
C ALA A 168 8.10 6.97 -19.20
N LEU A 169 6.94 7.39 -18.66
CA LEU A 169 5.73 6.57 -18.55
C LEU A 169 5.03 6.35 -19.89
N HIS A 170 5.13 7.29 -20.80
CA HIS A 170 4.56 7.17 -22.14
C HIS A 170 5.43 6.32 -23.07
N THR A 171 6.74 6.51 -23.02
CA THR A 171 7.72 5.73 -23.77
C THR A 171 8.26 4.64 -22.87
N ALA A 172 7.81 3.39 -23.05
CA ALA A 172 8.40 2.26 -22.34
C ALA A 172 9.93 2.32 -22.42
N ASN A 173 10.59 2.47 -21.27
CA ASN A 173 12.05 2.53 -21.20
C ASN A 173 12.58 1.28 -20.46
N PRO A 174 13.00 0.23 -21.20
CA PRO A 174 13.55 -0.99 -20.61
C PRO A 174 14.80 -0.75 -19.75
N LEU A 175 15.56 0.32 -20.06
CA LEU A 175 16.79 0.67 -19.33
C LEU A 175 16.49 1.28 -17.96
N ALA A 176 15.30 1.86 -17.76
CA ALA A 176 14.84 2.34 -16.46
C ALA A 176 14.24 1.24 -15.58
N GLY A 177 14.25 0.00 -16.05
CA GLY A 177 13.74 -1.15 -15.28
C GLY A 177 12.21 -1.27 -15.24
N TRP A 178 11.49 -0.35 -15.87
CA TRP A 178 10.05 -0.40 -15.92
C TRP A 178 9.53 -0.39 -17.35
N THR A 179 8.83 -1.44 -17.67
CA THR A 179 8.02 -1.56 -18.86
C THR A 179 6.59 -1.66 -18.39
N PRO A 180 5.80 -0.57 -18.36
CA PRO A 180 4.39 -0.67 -18.02
C PRO A 180 3.73 -1.77 -18.86
N ALA A 181 2.89 -2.61 -18.24
CA ALA A 181 2.16 -3.66 -18.96
C ALA A 181 1.34 -3.08 -20.11
N TYR A 182 0.92 -1.84 -19.97
CA TYR A 182 0.28 -1.04 -21.02
C TYR A 182 0.98 0.32 -21.09
N SER A 183 1.33 0.74 -22.32
CA SER A 183 1.78 2.12 -22.54
C SER A 183 0.63 3.07 -22.18
N LEU A 184 0.91 4.03 -21.33
CA LEU A 184 -0.04 5.07 -20.99
C LEU A 184 -0.15 6.04 -22.19
N SER A 185 -1.36 6.56 -22.45
CA SER A 185 -1.48 7.72 -23.34
C SER A 185 -0.67 8.89 -22.76
N ALA A 186 -0.23 9.84 -23.60
CA ALA A 186 0.51 11.01 -23.10
C ALA A 186 -0.24 11.76 -22.00
N LYS A 187 -1.57 11.81 -22.08
CA LYS A 187 -2.43 12.41 -21.06
C LYS A 187 -2.44 11.58 -19.77
N ASP A 188 -2.64 10.27 -19.85
CA ASP A 188 -2.64 9.39 -18.67
C ASP A 188 -1.26 9.38 -18.00
N ALA A 189 -0.19 9.43 -18.78
CA ALA A 189 1.18 9.51 -18.28
C ALA A 189 1.43 10.81 -17.50
N LEU A 190 0.94 11.96 -18.01
CA LEU A 190 1.04 13.24 -17.31
C LEU A 190 0.25 13.20 -15.99
N HIS A 191 -0.99 12.73 -16.01
CA HIS A 191 -1.77 12.59 -14.76
C HIS A 191 -1.11 11.63 -13.77
N THR A 192 -0.48 10.54 -14.26
CA THR A 192 0.26 9.62 -13.40
C THR A 192 1.47 10.30 -12.75
N ALA A 193 2.18 11.15 -13.50
CA ALA A 193 3.24 12.00 -12.95
C ALA A 193 2.70 12.96 -11.87
N ASP A 194 1.51 13.57 -12.09
CA ASP A 194 0.84 14.43 -11.10
C ASP A 194 0.55 13.67 -9.79
N PHE A 195 0.07 12.43 -9.89
CA PHE A 195 -0.18 11.58 -8.73
C PHE A 195 1.11 11.23 -7.99
N LEU A 196 2.21 10.91 -8.69
CA LEU A 196 3.50 10.60 -8.07
C LEU A 196 4.11 11.84 -7.40
N VAL A 197 4.04 13.00 -8.03
CA VAL A 197 4.47 14.29 -7.46
C VAL A 197 3.64 14.62 -6.22
N PHE A 198 2.32 14.52 -6.28
CA PHE A 198 1.46 14.71 -5.10
C PHE A 198 1.84 13.76 -3.97
N SER A 199 2.05 12.48 -4.27
CA SER A 199 2.47 11.48 -3.29
C SER A 199 3.79 11.85 -2.62
N ALA A 200 4.78 12.31 -3.38
CA ALA A 200 6.04 12.80 -2.83
C ALA A 200 5.86 14.04 -1.94
N LEU A 201 5.00 15.00 -2.35
CA LEU A 201 4.74 16.19 -1.54
C LEU A 201 4.05 15.88 -0.20
N THR A 202 3.24 14.81 -0.11
CA THR A 202 2.63 14.39 1.18
C THR A 202 3.68 13.97 2.21
N THR A 203 4.87 13.54 1.75
CA THR A 203 5.95 13.06 2.62
C THR A 203 6.73 14.17 3.31
N VAL A 204 6.63 15.40 2.83
CA VAL A 204 7.30 16.59 3.39
C VAL A 204 6.31 17.66 3.88
N ALA A 205 5.08 17.66 3.37
CA ALA A 205 4.04 18.57 3.82
C ALA A 205 3.69 18.31 5.28
N ARG A 206 3.82 19.33 6.13
CA ARG A 206 3.58 19.20 7.57
C ARG A 206 2.12 18.91 7.88
N ARG A 207 1.91 17.95 8.77
CA ARG A 207 0.59 17.64 9.31
C ARG A 207 0.28 18.60 10.46
N PRO A 208 -0.89 19.28 10.47
CA PRO A 208 -1.26 20.18 11.55
C PRO A 208 -1.24 19.53 12.92
N GLY A 209 -0.70 20.23 13.91
CA GLY A 209 -0.61 19.73 15.29
C GLY A 209 0.49 18.70 15.54
N THR A 210 1.34 18.41 14.56
CA THR A 210 2.48 17.47 14.69
C THR A 210 3.78 18.10 14.21
N THR A 211 4.92 17.49 14.54
CA THR A 211 6.24 17.89 14.02
C THR A 211 6.60 17.16 12.73
N GLY A 212 5.82 16.14 12.36
CA GLY A 212 6.04 15.32 11.16
C GLY A 212 5.15 15.71 9.99
N SER A 213 5.39 15.06 8.86
CA SER A 213 4.57 15.12 7.67
C SER A 213 3.35 14.19 7.78
N TRP A 214 2.54 14.14 6.74
CA TRP A 214 1.40 13.23 6.65
C TRP A 214 1.79 11.75 6.64
N THR A 215 3.05 11.44 6.34
CA THR A 215 3.62 10.08 6.35
C THR A 215 4.64 9.87 7.48
N GLU A 216 4.63 10.72 8.53
CA GLU A 216 5.64 10.71 9.60
C GLU A 216 7.08 10.84 9.04
N ASN A 217 7.26 11.64 7.99
CA ASN A 217 8.50 11.84 7.25
C ASN A 217 9.07 10.55 6.62
N TRP A 218 8.20 9.63 6.21
CA TRP A 218 8.58 8.50 5.41
C TRP A 218 8.38 8.84 3.92
N PRO A 219 9.26 8.45 2.98
CA PRO A 219 10.51 7.70 3.16
C PRO A 219 11.68 8.53 3.68
N PHE A 220 12.74 7.84 4.11
CA PHE A 220 13.99 8.51 4.48
C PHE A 220 14.67 9.08 3.24
N GLU A 221 14.80 10.42 3.17
CA GLU A 221 15.47 11.12 2.07
C GLU A 221 16.29 12.28 2.63
N PRO A 222 17.60 12.07 2.89
CA PRO A 222 18.45 13.06 3.55
C PRO A 222 18.71 14.32 2.72
N LEU A 223 18.58 14.26 1.38
CA LEU A 223 18.74 15.43 0.52
C LEU A 223 17.77 16.53 0.92
N VAL A 224 16.51 16.18 1.08
CA VAL A 224 15.45 17.12 1.45
C VAL A 224 15.25 17.26 2.96
N GLY A 225 16.04 16.57 3.75
CA GLY A 225 15.94 16.58 5.22
C GLY A 225 14.78 15.72 5.75
N ASN A 226 14.26 14.79 4.95
CA ASN A 226 13.17 13.92 5.36
C ASN A 226 13.73 12.72 6.13
N ALA A 227 13.43 12.66 7.43
CA ALA A 227 13.83 11.55 8.31
C ALA A 227 12.61 11.09 9.12
N PRO A 228 12.33 9.78 9.17
CA PRO A 228 11.20 9.23 9.92
C PRO A 228 11.17 9.71 11.36
N THR A 229 10.00 10.02 11.87
CA THR A 229 9.83 10.52 13.23
C THR A 229 10.03 9.42 14.27
N THR A 230 10.29 9.80 15.52
CA THR A 230 10.36 8.87 16.66
C THR A 230 9.05 8.08 16.81
N ASN A 231 7.91 8.64 16.40
CA ASN A 231 6.61 7.97 16.44
C ASN A 231 6.57 6.73 15.54
N THR A 232 7.15 6.79 14.34
CA THR A 232 7.29 5.65 13.42
C THR A 232 8.03 4.49 14.09
N PHE A 233 9.19 4.76 14.72
CA PHE A 233 9.96 3.74 15.42
C PHE A 233 9.21 3.18 16.63
N ARG A 234 8.52 4.04 17.40
CA ARG A 234 7.72 3.61 18.55
C ARG A 234 6.64 2.62 18.13
N TRP A 235 5.87 2.89 17.09
CA TRP A 235 4.82 2.00 16.62
C TRP A 235 5.37 0.70 16.05
N THR A 236 6.52 0.74 15.37
CA THR A 236 7.22 -0.46 14.92
C THR A 236 7.56 -1.37 16.09
N TRP A 237 8.16 -0.82 17.17
CA TRP A 237 8.50 -1.59 18.36
C TRP A 237 7.27 -2.12 19.10
N ILE A 238 6.21 -1.32 19.24
CA ILE A 238 4.94 -1.77 19.84
C ILE A 238 4.37 -2.95 19.05
N SER A 239 4.33 -2.88 17.73
CA SER A 239 3.84 -3.96 16.87
C SER A 239 4.68 -5.22 17.01
N PHE A 240 5.99 -5.07 17.08
CA PHE A 240 6.92 -6.19 17.25
C PHE A 240 6.69 -6.88 18.60
N CYS A 241 6.68 -6.11 19.69
CA CYS A 241 6.43 -6.63 21.03
C CYS A 241 5.04 -7.31 21.15
N PHE A 242 4.01 -6.71 20.54
CA PHE A 242 2.67 -7.29 20.52
C PHE A 242 2.63 -8.63 19.78
N THR A 243 3.32 -8.74 18.65
CA THR A 243 3.43 -10.00 17.88
C THR A 243 4.05 -11.12 18.73
N PHE A 244 5.17 -10.84 19.42
CA PHE A 244 5.79 -11.81 20.30
C PHE A 244 4.93 -12.17 21.49
N LEU A 245 4.23 -11.18 22.08
CA LEU A 245 3.29 -11.42 23.17
C LEU A 245 2.17 -12.37 22.71
N MET A 246 1.56 -12.09 21.55
CA MET A 246 0.49 -12.93 21.01
C MET A 246 0.98 -14.34 20.67
N PHE A 247 2.18 -14.47 20.13
CA PHE A 247 2.80 -15.77 19.90
C PHE A 247 3.01 -16.54 21.23
N GLY A 248 3.51 -15.85 22.26
CA GLY A 248 3.64 -16.43 23.62
C GLY A 248 2.30 -16.88 24.21
N VAL A 249 1.24 -16.10 24.03
CA VAL A 249 -0.13 -16.46 24.45
C VAL A 249 -0.62 -17.72 23.74
N VAL A 250 -0.39 -17.84 22.42
CA VAL A 250 -0.79 -19.04 21.68
C VAL A 250 -0.03 -20.27 22.17
N LEU A 251 1.30 -20.17 22.38
CA LEU A 251 2.09 -21.27 22.94
C LEU A 251 1.63 -21.64 24.36
N PHE A 252 1.33 -20.65 25.20
CA PHE A 252 0.81 -20.89 26.54
C PHE A 252 -0.52 -21.66 26.50
N ILE A 253 -1.48 -21.23 25.66
CA ILE A 253 -2.76 -21.91 25.49
C ILE A 253 -2.54 -23.34 24.99
N TYR A 254 -1.64 -23.53 24.02
CA TYR A 254 -1.31 -24.86 23.50
C TYR A 254 -0.76 -25.76 24.59
N GLU A 255 0.23 -25.29 25.35
CA GLU A 255 0.90 -26.11 26.36
C GLU A 255 -0.02 -26.47 27.53
N TYR A 256 -0.79 -25.50 28.04
CA TYR A 256 -1.57 -25.67 29.27
C TYR A 256 -3.02 -26.11 29.08
N TRP A 257 -3.61 -25.94 27.91
CA TRP A 257 -5.01 -26.27 27.65
C TRP A 257 -5.22 -27.31 26.55
N LEU A 258 -4.36 -27.37 25.57
CA LEU A 258 -4.50 -28.27 24.43
C LEU A 258 -3.56 -29.48 24.51
N ASN A 259 -2.44 -29.35 25.21
CA ASN A 259 -1.49 -30.42 25.44
C ASN A 259 -1.76 -31.10 26.79
N ASP A 260 -2.97 -31.67 26.95
CA ASP A 260 -3.33 -32.44 28.13
C ASP A 260 -2.70 -33.84 28.03
N PRO A 261 -1.78 -34.20 28.94
CA PRO A 261 -1.16 -35.53 28.95
C PRO A 261 -2.15 -36.69 29.21
N ASP A 262 -3.33 -36.38 29.76
CA ASP A 262 -4.41 -37.33 30.00
C ASP A 262 -5.34 -37.49 28.77
N VAL A 263 -5.14 -36.73 27.68
CA VAL A 263 -5.83 -36.96 26.42
C VAL A 263 -5.31 -38.26 25.84
N ALA A 264 -6.18 -39.28 25.81
CA ALA A 264 -5.88 -40.61 25.28
C ALA A 264 -5.20 -40.49 23.90
N PRO A 265 -4.18 -41.34 23.62
CA PRO A 265 -3.47 -41.30 22.35
C PRO A 265 -4.43 -41.27 21.17
N MET A 266 -4.07 -40.58 20.11
CA MET A 266 -4.91 -40.29 18.93
C MET A 266 -5.57 -41.51 18.27
N ASP A 267 -5.08 -42.72 18.54
CA ASP A 267 -5.63 -44.00 18.02
C ASP A 267 -7.08 -44.29 18.43
N PRO A 268 -7.54 -44.04 19.68
CA PRO A 268 -8.96 -44.18 20.02
C PRO A 268 -9.84 -43.10 19.42
N VAL A 269 -9.27 -41.91 19.13
CA VAL A 269 -9.97 -40.82 18.45
C VAL A 269 -10.18 -41.15 16.98
N LEU A 270 -9.16 -41.68 16.29
CA LEU A 270 -9.26 -42.16 14.92
C LEU A 270 -10.25 -43.31 14.76
N ALA A 271 -10.36 -44.21 15.73
CA ALA A 271 -11.34 -45.31 15.75
C ALA A 271 -12.79 -44.83 15.87
N LYS A 272 -13.01 -43.63 16.44
CA LYS A 272 -14.35 -42.97 16.54
C LYS A 272 -14.74 -42.19 15.29
N PHE A 273 -13.87 -42.00 14.31
CA PHE A 273 -14.18 -41.26 13.07
C PHE A 273 -15.15 -41.99 12.11
N GLY A 274 -15.73 -43.12 12.50
CA GLY A 274 -16.71 -43.85 11.68
C GLY A 274 -18.02 -43.08 11.39
N SER A 275 -18.37 -42.04 12.17
CA SER A 275 -19.58 -41.24 11.94
C SER A 275 -19.32 -39.75 12.24
N LEU A 276 -19.35 -38.94 11.19
CA LEU A 276 -19.28 -37.49 11.35
C LEU A 276 -20.49 -36.95 12.07
N THR A 277 -20.27 -36.07 13.06
CA THR A 277 -21.35 -35.34 13.72
C THR A 277 -22.03 -34.39 12.74
N PRO A 278 -23.28 -33.96 12.97
CA PRO A 278 -23.96 -32.94 12.15
C PRO A 278 -23.16 -31.64 12.03
N SER A 279 -22.46 -31.21 13.08
CA SER A 279 -21.56 -30.03 13.05
C SER A 279 -20.37 -30.27 12.13
N GLN A 280 -19.70 -31.40 12.21
CA GLN A 280 -18.57 -31.72 11.33
C GLN A 280 -18.98 -31.76 9.86
N ARG A 281 -20.18 -32.29 9.53
CA ARG A 281 -20.71 -32.24 8.18
C ARG A 281 -20.98 -30.81 7.71
N ARG A 282 -21.47 -29.94 8.61
CA ARG A 282 -21.68 -28.52 8.29
C ARG A 282 -20.36 -27.78 8.04
N VAL A 283 -19.30 -28.13 8.77
CA VAL A 283 -17.94 -27.59 8.57
C VAL A 283 -17.40 -27.92 7.19
N GLY A 284 -17.77 -29.07 6.62
CA GLY A 284 -17.36 -29.47 5.26
C GLY A 284 -17.67 -28.41 4.18
N LYS A 285 -18.77 -27.62 4.33
CA LYS A 285 -19.10 -26.53 3.41
C LYS A 285 -18.04 -25.43 3.42
N TYR A 286 -17.53 -25.10 4.60
CA TYR A 286 -16.51 -24.06 4.74
C TYR A 286 -15.18 -24.52 4.15
N PHE A 287 -14.82 -25.79 4.34
CA PHE A 287 -13.65 -26.37 3.66
C PHE A 287 -13.80 -26.35 2.14
N LEU A 288 -14.99 -26.59 1.61
CA LEU A 288 -15.25 -26.49 0.18
C LEU A 288 -15.07 -25.04 -0.32
N ILE A 289 -15.59 -24.06 0.44
CA ILE A 289 -15.42 -22.64 0.10
C ILE A 289 -13.93 -22.27 0.15
N VAL A 290 -13.20 -22.67 1.20
CA VAL A 290 -11.76 -22.41 1.31
C VAL A 290 -11.00 -23.04 0.14
N ALA A 291 -11.31 -24.28 -0.23
CA ALA A 291 -10.70 -24.94 -1.36
C ALA A 291 -11.00 -24.21 -2.69
N ALA A 292 -12.23 -23.73 -2.88
CA ALA A 292 -12.59 -22.96 -4.07
C ALA A 292 -11.86 -21.61 -4.13
N VAL A 293 -11.78 -20.90 -3.01
CA VAL A 293 -11.02 -19.63 -2.90
C VAL A 293 -9.54 -19.87 -3.16
N LEU A 294 -8.95 -20.93 -2.60
CA LEU A 294 -7.56 -21.30 -2.85
C LEU A 294 -7.29 -21.59 -4.34
N LEU A 295 -8.22 -22.27 -5.02
CA LEU A 295 -8.11 -22.50 -6.47
C LEU A 295 -8.14 -21.18 -7.25
N VAL A 296 -9.03 -20.26 -6.90
CA VAL A 296 -9.08 -18.91 -7.51
C VAL A 296 -7.77 -18.16 -7.28
N GLN A 297 -7.23 -18.22 -6.06
CA GLN A 297 -5.94 -17.62 -5.70
C GLN A 297 -4.79 -18.20 -6.54
N ILE A 298 -4.71 -19.53 -6.67
CA ILE A 298 -3.69 -20.21 -7.48
C ILE A 298 -3.82 -19.81 -8.96
N LEU A 299 -5.03 -19.78 -9.50
CA LEU A 299 -5.26 -19.38 -10.90
C LEU A 299 -4.85 -17.92 -11.12
N ALA A 300 -5.23 -17.00 -10.23
CA ALA A 300 -4.81 -15.62 -10.30
C ALA A 300 -3.28 -15.49 -10.28
N GLY A 301 -2.61 -16.16 -9.35
CA GLY A 301 -1.15 -16.18 -9.27
C GLY A 301 -0.47 -16.78 -10.51
N THR A 302 -1.07 -17.82 -11.11
CA THR A 302 -0.55 -18.43 -12.34
C THR A 302 -0.62 -17.47 -13.53
N ILE A 303 -1.75 -16.76 -13.69
CA ILE A 303 -1.91 -15.76 -14.76
C ILE A 303 -0.94 -14.60 -14.54
N MET A 304 -0.79 -14.13 -13.31
CA MET A 304 0.18 -13.09 -12.96
C MET A 304 1.62 -13.52 -13.28
N ALA A 305 2.03 -14.73 -12.87
CA ALA A 305 3.36 -15.26 -13.18
C ALA A 305 3.60 -15.34 -14.69
N HIS A 306 2.60 -15.74 -15.46
CA HIS A 306 2.69 -15.76 -16.93
C HIS A 306 2.83 -14.35 -17.52
N SER A 307 2.18 -13.35 -16.92
CA SER A 307 2.26 -11.95 -17.37
C SER A 307 3.66 -11.35 -17.26
N TYR A 308 4.56 -11.92 -16.46
CA TYR A 308 5.99 -11.54 -16.47
C TYR A 308 6.73 -12.04 -17.72
N TYR A 309 6.23 -13.12 -18.32
CA TYR A 309 6.79 -13.69 -19.56
C TYR A 309 6.13 -13.11 -20.81
N ASP A 310 4.79 -13.14 -20.87
CA ASP A 310 3.99 -12.54 -21.94
C ASP A 310 2.93 -11.62 -21.36
N ARG A 311 3.10 -10.32 -21.55
CA ARG A 311 2.21 -9.27 -21.03
C ARG A 311 0.97 -9.05 -21.89
N THR A 312 0.96 -9.58 -23.10
CA THR A 312 -0.10 -9.30 -24.07
C THR A 312 -1.20 -10.35 -24.04
N SER A 313 -0.86 -11.57 -23.64
CA SER A 313 -1.80 -12.68 -23.65
C SER A 313 -1.45 -13.75 -22.63
N PHE A 314 -2.44 -14.54 -22.24
CA PHE A 314 -2.25 -15.79 -21.53
C PHE A 314 -2.47 -16.94 -22.53
N TYR A 315 -1.36 -17.46 -23.07
CA TYR A 315 -1.38 -18.47 -24.15
C TYR A 315 -2.26 -18.06 -25.35
N GLY A 316 -2.14 -16.81 -25.79
CA GLY A 316 -2.89 -16.27 -26.93
C GLY A 316 -4.28 -15.72 -26.60
N ILE A 317 -4.73 -15.80 -25.34
CA ILE A 317 -6.01 -15.26 -24.88
C ILE A 317 -5.75 -13.93 -24.19
N ASP A 318 -6.37 -12.83 -24.63
CA ASP A 318 -6.27 -11.51 -23.97
C ASP A 318 -7.10 -11.49 -22.68
N ILE A 319 -6.58 -12.16 -21.65
CA ILE A 319 -7.20 -12.21 -20.32
C ILE A 319 -7.16 -10.83 -19.65
N ASN A 320 -6.13 -10.03 -19.90
CA ASN A 320 -5.96 -8.72 -19.28
C ASN A 320 -7.10 -7.74 -19.62
N ARG A 321 -7.84 -8.00 -20.69
CA ARG A 321 -9.03 -7.24 -21.04
C ARG A 321 -10.18 -7.40 -20.01
N TRP A 322 -10.30 -8.57 -19.39
CA TRP A 322 -11.37 -8.89 -18.43
C TRP A 322 -10.87 -8.86 -16.99
N PHE A 323 -9.65 -9.31 -16.78
CA PHE A 323 -8.99 -9.40 -15.48
C PHE A 323 -7.63 -8.71 -15.57
N PRO A 324 -7.59 -7.37 -15.39
CA PRO A 324 -6.34 -6.62 -15.38
C PRO A 324 -5.39 -7.16 -14.31
N PHE A 325 -4.09 -7.07 -14.53
CA PHE A 325 -3.06 -7.56 -13.63
C PHE A 325 -3.25 -7.11 -12.18
N ASN A 326 -3.62 -5.84 -11.95
CA ASN A 326 -3.91 -5.31 -10.60
C ASN A 326 -5.04 -6.06 -9.91
N PHE A 327 -6.12 -6.35 -10.64
CA PHE A 327 -7.25 -7.10 -10.10
C PHE A 327 -6.82 -8.52 -9.72
N LEU A 328 -6.07 -9.18 -10.58
CA LEU A 328 -5.54 -10.52 -10.30
C LEU A 328 -4.62 -10.52 -9.09
N ARG A 329 -3.77 -9.48 -8.97
CA ARG A 329 -2.90 -9.31 -7.83
C ARG A 329 -3.69 -9.12 -6.53
N ASP A 330 -4.67 -8.25 -6.53
CA ASP A 330 -5.51 -8.01 -5.37
C ASP A 330 -6.25 -9.30 -4.95
N VAL A 331 -6.79 -10.05 -5.90
CA VAL A 331 -7.37 -11.37 -5.64
C VAL A 331 -6.33 -12.33 -5.07
N HIS A 332 -5.14 -12.42 -5.67
CA HIS A 332 -4.10 -13.35 -5.20
C HIS A 332 -3.57 -13.02 -3.80
N ILE A 333 -3.46 -11.74 -3.45
CA ILE A 333 -2.91 -11.32 -2.14
C ILE A 333 -3.99 -11.32 -1.05
N GLN A 334 -5.26 -11.02 -1.38
CA GLN A 334 -6.31 -10.82 -0.38
C GLN A 334 -7.17 -12.06 -0.13
N THR A 335 -7.08 -13.09 -0.95
CA THR A 335 -7.79 -14.37 -0.77
C THR A 335 -6.89 -15.46 -0.25
#